data_93d1ba4fded1e6a881d2a553c5d52779
#
_entry.id   93d1ba4fded1e6a881d2a553c5d52779
#
_cell.length_a   1.000
_cell.length_b   1.000
_cell.length_c   1.000
_cell.angle_alpha   90.00
_cell.angle_beta   90.00
_cell.angle_gamma   90.00
#
_symmetry.space_group_name_H-M   'P 1'
#
loop_
_entity.id
_entity.type
_entity.pdbx_description
1 polymer ?
#
loop_
_entity_poly.entity_id
_entity_poly.type
_entity_poly.pdbx_seq_one_letter_code
_entity_poly.pdbx_strand_id
1 'polypeptide(L)'
;TEVKGIKSFVDGVYFGGYLSNPNKNSVSIYRRKAATQWEVVYTFIEGTINHIHALVPDKENDCLWILTGDFEDAAGIWKATNNFVSVEKVLMGNQLYRGCVAFPMRKGILYATDSQLEQNSIRLLMYENGTYKSKHLCDINGSCIYGTSIGDTYFFATSVEGIGIYKNCWQFLIDRTKGPGIQNY
;
A
#
# COMPACT_ATOMS: atom_id res chain seq x y z
N THR A 1 -9.90 7.22 1.93
CA THR A 1 -9.51 7.87 0.67
C THR A 1 -10.70 8.54 0.01
N GLU A 2 -10.54 9.75 -0.49
CA GLU A 2 -11.51 10.41 -1.37
C GLU A 2 -11.24 9.98 -2.82
N VAL A 3 -12.25 9.40 -3.46
CA VAL A 3 -12.27 9.09 -4.89
C VAL A 3 -13.16 10.14 -5.56
N LYS A 4 -12.58 10.95 -6.45
CA LYS A 4 -13.30 12.03 -7.13
C LYS A 4 -12.76 12.26 -8.52
N GLY A 5 -13.66 12.30 -9.50
CA GLY A 5 -13.34 12.60 -10.90
C GLY A 5 -12.55 11.51 -11.61
N ILE A 6 -12.66 10.26 -11.17
CA ILE A 6 -12.30 9.06 -11.94
C ILE A 6 -13.53 8.66 -12.73
N LYS A 7 -13.43 8.59 -14.05
CA LYS A 7 -14.60 8.45 -14.94
C LYS A 7 -15.39 7.17 -14.70
N SER A 8 -14.69 6.08 -14.42
CA SER A 8 -15.30 4.77 -14.24
C SER A 8 -15.69 4.44 -12.79
N PHE A 9 -15.52 5.40 -11.86
CA PHE A 9 -15.86 5.22 -10.44
C PHE A 9 -16.89 6.23 -9.98
N VAL A 10 -17.70 5.82 -9.01
CA VAL A 10 -18.62 6.73 -8.32
C VAL A 10 -17.82 7.60 -7.35
N ASP A 11 -18.01 8.91 -7.42
CA ASP A 11 -17.37 9.84 -6.49
C ASP A 11 -17.81 9.54 -5.05
N GLY A 12 -16.87 9.63 -4.09
CA GLY A 12 -17.17 9.40 -2.69
C GLY A 12 -15.95 9.13 -1.83
N VAL A 13 -16.22 8.82 -0.56
CA VAL A 13 -15.21 8.40 0.41
C VAL A 13 -15.19 6.88 0.47
N TYR A 14 -14.00 6.32 0.27
CA TYR A 14 -13.77 4.87 0.30
C TYR A 14 -12.78 4.51 1.41
N PHE A 15 -12.94 3.33 1.99
CA PHE A 15 -11.90 2.73 2.83
C PHE A 15 -11.80 1.22 2.59
N GLY A 16 -10.60 0.69 2.74
CA GLY A 16 -10.33 -0.74 2.75
C GLY A 16 -10.28 -1.29 4.17
N GLY A 17 -10.73 -2.52 4.35
CA GLY A 17 -10.62 -3.20 5.65
C GLY A 17 -9.17 -3.29 6.10
N TYR A 18 -8.88 -2.75 7.28
CA TYR A 18 -7.55 -2.74 7.91
C TYR A 18 -7.68 -3.26 9.34
N LEU A 19 -7.52 -4.55 9.50
CA LEU A 19 -7.59 -5.26 10.78
C LEU A 19 -6.51 -6.34 10.83
N SER A 20 -6.11 -6.74 12.03
CA SER A 20 -5.28 -7.95 12.18
C SER A 20 -6.04 -9.15 11.63
N ASN A 21 -5.50 -9.78 10.60
CA ASN A 21 -6.17 -10.85 9.87
C ASN A 21 -5.18 -11.97 9.46
N PRO A 22 -4.58 -12.65 10.44
CA PRO A 22 -3.58 -13.69 10.18
C PRO A 22 -4.15 -14.89 9.40
N ASN A 23 -5.46 -15.12 9.52
CA ASN A 23 -6.14 -16.22 8.82
C ASN A 23 -6.59 -15.83 7.41
N LYS A 24 -6.30 -14.60 6.96
CA LYS A 24 -6.75 -14.08 5.66
C LYS A 24 -8.25 -14.24 5.41
N ASN A 25 -9.09 -14.01 6.43
CA ASN A 25 -10.53 -13.92 6.23
C ASN A 25 -10.85 -12.87 5.18
N SER A 26 -12.04 -12.92 4.59
CA SER A 26 -12.48 -11.98 3.57
C SER A 26 -12.33 -10.51 3.99
N VAL A 27 -11.81 -9.68 3.09
CA VAL A 27 -11.55 -8.24 3.34
C VAL A 27 -12.32 -7.41 2.34
N SER A 28 -13.11 -6.46 2.83
CA SER A 28 -13.99 -5.63 2.00
C SER A 28 -13.47 -4.21 1.80
N ILE A 29 -13.85 -3.63 0.67
CA ILE A 29 -13.77 -2.20 0.38
C ILE A 29 -15.17 -1.62 0.52
N TYR A 30 -15.25 -0.50 1.23
CA TYR A 30 -16.49 0.18 1.55
C TYR A 30 -16.53 1.56 0.91
N ARG A 31 -17.72 1.97 0.46
CA ARG A 31 -18.02 3.34 0.03
C ARG A 31 -19.03 3.97 0.98
N ARG A 32 -18.81 5.23 1.34
CA ARG A 32 -19.75 5.99 2.17
C ARG A 32 -20.93 6.47 1.34
N LYS A 33 -22.13 6.11 1.75
CA LYS A 33 -23.40 6.57 1.15
C LYS A 33 -24.00 7.78 1.87
N ALA A 34 -23.89 7.82 3.18
CA ALA A 34 -24.37 8.90 4.04
C ALA A 34 -23.48 9.02 5.28
N ALA A 35 -23.78 9.94 6.18
CA ALA A 35 -22.96 10.23 7.37
C ALA A 35 -22.57 8.96 8.16
N THR A 36 -23.51 8.02 8.31
CA THR A 36 -23.34 6.78 9.08
C THR A 36 -23.60 5.51 8.26
N GLN A 37 -23.80 5.65 6.95
CA GLN A 37 -24.11 4.52 6.07
C GLN A 37 -22.98 4.22 5.12
N TRP A 38 -22.59 2.95 5.07
CA TRP A 38 -21.57 2.43 4.20
C TRP A 38 -22.13 1.25 3.40
N GLU A 39 -21.65 1.07 2.19
CA GLU A 39 -21.93 -0.09 1.37
C GLU A 39 -20.64 -0.81 1.01
N VAL A 40 -20.69 -2.12 0.89
CA VAL A 40 -19.59 -2.92 0.36
C VAL A 40 -19.61 -2.77 -1.15
N VAL A 41 -18.48 -2.37 -1.74
CA VAL A 41 -18.31 -2.22 -3.19
C VAL A 41 -17.44 -3.31 -3.80
N TYR A 42 -16.60 -3.95 -2.99
CA TYR A 42 -15.79 -5.10 -3.39
C TYR A 42 -15.39 -5.91 -2.15
N THR A 43 -15.18 -7.22 -2.33
CA THR A 43 -14.66 -8.10 -1.28
C THR A 43 -13.59 -9.02 -1.85
N PHE A 44 -12.39 -8.95 -1.29
CA PHE A 44 -11.38 -9.97 -1.47
C PHE A 44 -11.84 -11.25 -0.76
N ILE A 45 -11.83 -12.37 -1.47
CA ILE A 45 -12.21 -13.66 -0.89
C ILE A 45 -11.19 -14.13 0.14
N GLU A 46 -11.62 -15.00 1.03
CA GLU A 46 -10.76 -15.66 2.00
C GLU A 46 -9.50 -16.26 1.36
N GLY A 47 -8.38 -16.17 2.06
CA GLY A 47 -7.08 -16.64 1.60
C GLY A 47 -6.31 -15.69 0.68
N THR A 48 -6.91 -14.55 0.29
CA THR A 48 -6.30 -13.67 -0.72
C THR A 48 -5.32 -12.65 -0.14
N ILE A 49 -5.75 -11.89 0.86
CA ILE A 49 -4.96 -10.81 1.47
C ILE A 49 -5.15 -10.78 3.00
N ASN A 50 -4.20 -10.18 3.72
CA ASN A 50 -4.40 -9.91 5.15
C ASN A 50 -5.30 -8.69 5.36
N HIS A 51 -4.93 -7.56 4.79
CA HIS A 51 -5.70 -6.31 4.83
C HIS A 51 -5.27 -5.34 3.72
N ILE A 52 -5.96 -4.22 3.63
CA ILE A 52 -5.70 -3.18 2.64
C ILE A 52 -4.94 -2.04 3.31
N HIS A 53 -3.73 -1.73 2.82
CA HIS A 53 -2.91 -0.63 3.29
C HIS A 53 -3.38 0.71 2.73
N ALA A 54 -3.64 0.76 1.44
CA ALA A 54 -4.06 2.00 0.78
C ALA A 54 -4.96 1.76 -0.42
N LEU A 55 -5.82 2.74 -0.67
CA LEU A 55 -6.57 2.92 -1.91
C LEU A 55 -6.07 4.21 -2.56
N VAL A 56 -5.51 4.13 -3.75
CA VAL A 56 -4.86 5.26 -4.44
C VAL A 56 -5.60 5.58 -5.74
N PRO A 57 -6.37 6.68 -5.75
CA PRO A 57 -7.10 7.11 -6.94
C PRO A 57 -6.16 7.56 -8.05
N ASP A 58 -6.37 7.09 -9.27
CA ASP A 58 -5.62 7.43 -10.46
C ASP A 58 -6.56 7.91 -11.57
N LYS A 59 -6.69 9.23 -11.66
CA LYS A 59 -7.59 9.87 -12.64
C LYS A 59 -7.09 9.76 -14.07
N GLU A 60 -5.78 9.77 -14.25
CA GLU A 60 -5.18 9.74 -15.58
C GLU A 60 -5.36 8.38 -16.23
N ASN A 61 -5.21 7.31 -15.44
CA ASN A 61 -5.35 5.94 -15.93
C ASN A 61 -6.75 5.33 -15.67
N ASP A 62 -7.71 6.13 -15.21
CA ASP A 62 -9.09 5.73 -14.92
C ASP A 62 -9.19 4.46 -14.07
N CYS A 63 -8.44 4.44 -12.96
CA CYS A 63 -8.37 3.28 -12.08
C CYS A 63 -8.16 3.65 -10.62
N LEU A 64 -8.29 2.65 -9.75
CA LEU A 64 -7.93 2.71 -8.33
C LEU A 64 -6.88 1.65 -8.06
N TRP A 65 -5.70 2.06 -7.59
CA TRP A 65 -4.70 1.12 -7.11
C TRP A 65 -5.00 0.72 -5.69
N ILE A 66 -4.79 -0.56 -5.37
CA ILE A 66 -5.01 -1.12 -4.04
C ILE A 66 -3.68 -1.72 -3.58
N LEU A 67 -3.16 -1.22 -2.47
CA LEU A 67 -1.95 -1.74 -1.85
C LEU A 67 -2.35 -2.65 -0.69
N THR A 68 -1.79 -3.84 -0.64
CA THR A 68 -2.10 -4.85 0.37
C THR A 68 -0.85 -5.32 1.10
N GLY A 69 -0.97 -5.74 2.35
CA GLY A 69 0.05 -6.28 3.22
C GLY A 69 -0.47 -7.47 4.00
N ASP A 70 0.32 -8.07 4.89
CA ASP A 70 1.63 -7.70 5.41
C ASP A 70 2.75 -8.58 4.86
N PHE A 71 2.55 -9.92 4.88
CA PHE A 71 3.64 -10.87 4.69
C PHE A 71 3.39 -11.77 3.49
N GLU A 72 4.48 -12.30 2.95
CA GLU A 72 4.47 -13.33 1.91
C GLU A 72 3.56 -12.98 0.73
N ASP A 73 2.65 -13.87 0.40
CA ASP A 73 1.75 -13.80 -0.73
C ASP A 73 0.61 -12.76 -0.58
N ALA A 74 0.43 -12.18 0.62
CA ALA A 74 -0.52 -11.09 0.86
C ALA A 74 0.01 -9.70 0.49
N ALA A 75 1.35 -9.53 0.47
CA ALA A 75 1.99 -8.29 0.06
C ALA A 75 1.84 -8.07 -1.44
N GLY A 76 1.18 -6.99 -1.84
CA GLY A 76 0.92 -6.80 -3.26
C GLY A 76 0.27 -5.51 -3.68
N ILE A 77 0.23 -5.36 -5.00
CA ILE A 77 -0.37 -4.24 -5.70
C ILE A 77 -1.45 -4.78 -6.64
N TRP A 78 -2.65 -4.22 -6.54
CA TRP A 78 -3.80 -4.55 -7.34
C TRP A 78 -4.27 -3.32 -8.09
N LYS A 79 -5.00 -3.52 -9.18
CA LYS A 79 -5.63 -2.47 -9.96
C LYS A 79 -7.11 -2.76 -10.13
N ALA A 80 -7.95 -1.83 -9.67
CA ALA A 80 -9.39 -1.88 -9.88
C ALA A 80 -9.80 -0.91 -10.99
N THR A 81 -10.72 -1.34 -11.84
CA THR A 81 -11.32 -0.54 -12.90
C THR A 81 -12.83 -0.73 -12.92
N ASN A 82 -13.53 0.17 -13.62
CA ASN A 82 -14.97 0.08 -13.85
C ASN A 82 -15.75 -0.17 -12.54
N ASN A 83 -15.53 0.70 -11.54
CA ASN A 83 -16.19 0.63 -10.23
C ASN A 83 -16.11 -0.77 -9.58
N PHE A 84 -14.91 -1.36 -9.57
CA PHE A 84 -14.58 -2.70 -9.06
C PHE A 84 -15.19 -3.89 -9.82
N VAL A 85 -15.75 -3.69 -11.01
CA VAL A 85 -16.15 -4.82 -11.86
C VAL A 85 -14.95 -5.66 -12.27
N SER A 86 -13.79 -5.02 -12.44
CA SER A 86 -12.52 -5.72 -12.63
C SER A 86 -11.53 -5.32 -11.55
N VAL A 87 -10.98 -6.31 -10.85
CA VAL A 87 -9.87 -6.16 -9.90
C VAL A 87 -8.82 -7.20 -10.23
N GLU A 88 -7.68 -6.74 -10.71
CA GLU A 88 -6.60 -7.59 -11.19
C GLU A 88 -5.37 -7.56 -10.26
N LYS A 89 -4.70 -8.70 -10.14
CA LYS A 89 -3.39 -8.79 -9.51
C LYS A 89 -2.36 -8.17 -10.44
N VAL A 90 -1.64 -7.16 -9.96
CA VAL A 90 -0.56 -6.53 -10.71
C VAL A 90 0.79 -7.13 -10.32
N LEU A 91 1.15 -7.05 -9.07
CA LEU A 91 2.32 -7.69 -8.47
C LEU A 91 1.98 -8.22 -7.08
N MET A 92 2.41 -9.44 -6.77
CA MET A 92 2.09 -10.10 -5.51
C MET A 92 3.24 -10.99 -5.02
N GLY A 93 3.25 -11.26 -3.70
CA GLY A 93 4.04 -12.33 -3.11
C GLY A 93 5.50 -11.96 -2.80
N ASN A 94 5.79 -10.67 -2.68
CA ASN A 94 7.12 -10.21 -2.33
C ASN A 94 7.05 -8.92 -1.50
N GLN A 95 7.93 -8.76 -0.52
CA GLN A 95 8.01 -7.56 0.32
C GLN A 95 8.32 -6.29 -0.48
N LEU A 96 8.92 -6.39 -1.65
CA LEU A 96 9.11 -5.28 -2.58
C LEU A 96 7.79 -4.67 -3.09
N TYR A 97 6.68 -5.37 -2.93
CA TYR A 97 5.34 -4.91 -3.35
C TYR A 97 4.47 -4.50 -2.16
N ARG A 98 4.96 -4.65 -0.93
CA ARG A 98 4.32 -4.16 0.27
C ARG A 98 4.55 -2.65 0.38
N GLY A 99 3.49 -1.87 0.32
CA GLY A 99 3.55 -0.42 0.45
C GLY A 99 2.31 0.14 1.11
N CYS A 100 2.46 1.31 1.74
CA CYS A 100 1.36 2.10 2.32
C CYS A 100 1.14 3.41 1.56
N VAL A 101 2.14 3.85 0.79
CA VAL A 101 2.15 5.14 0.08
C VAL A 101 2.48 4.93 -1.38
N ALA A 102 1.61 5.46 -2.25
CA ALA A 102 1.89 5.52 -3.67
C ALA A 102 1.28 6.78 -4.30
N PHE A 103 1.89 7.22 -5.39
CA PHE A 103 1.47 8.37 -6.19
C PHE A 103 1.27 7.93 -7.63
N PRO A 104 0.11 8.22 -8.25
CA PRO A 104 -0.12 7.93 -9.66
C PRO A 104 0.91 8.62 -10.56
N MET A 105 1.33 7.88 -11.58
CA MET A 105 2.22 8.32 -12.64
C MET A 105 1.59 8.02 -13.98
N ARG A 106 2.06 8.65 -15.03
CA ARG A 106 1.50 8.50 -16.39
C ARG A 106 1.32 7.05 -16.84
N LYS A 107 2.16 6.12 -16.40
CA LYS A 107 2.10 4.70 -16.79
C LYS A 107 2.25 3.73 -15.60
N GLY A 108 1.79 4.11 -14.42
CA GLY A 108 1.88 3.29 -13.23
C GLY A 108 1.86 4.09 -11.94
N ILE A 109 2.66 3.70 -10.95
CA ILE A 109 2.75 4.40 -9.67
C ILE A 109 4.19 4.50 -9.17
N LEU A 110 4.52 5.63 -8.56
CA LEU A 110 5.67 5.80 -7.70
C LEU A 110 5.28 5.41 -6.28
N TYR A 111 5.98 4.48 -5.64
CA TYR A 111 5.64 4.02 -4.31
C TYR A 111 6.87 3.76 -3.44
N ALA A 112 6.67 3.74 -2.15
CA ALA A 112 7.70 3.34 -1.20
C ALA A 112 7.28 2.06 -0.47
N THR A 113 8.26 1.19 -0.20
CA THR A 113 8.02 -0.04 0.54
C THR A 113 7.87 0.21 2.03
N ASP A 114 7.14 -0.71 2.67
CA ASP A 114 6.84 -0.71 4.10
C ASP A 114 7.16 -2.11 4.68
N SER A 115 8.39 -2.55 4.51
CA SER A 115 8.82 -3.86 4.96
C SER A 115 9.57 -3.78 6.29
N GLN A 116 9.22 -4.69 7.20
CA GLN A 116 10.00 -4.96 8.42
C GLN A 116 11.11 -5.99 8.17
N LEU A 117 11.06 -6.71 7.04
CA LEU A 117 11.88 -7.89 6.78
C LEU A 117 13.02 -7.62 5.81
N GLU A 118 12.90 -6.58 4.98
CA GLU A 118 13.84 -6.30 3.90
C GLU A 118 14.20 -4.81 3.86
N GLN A 119 15.27 -4.49 3.12
CA GLN A 119 15.65 -3.11 2.84
C GLN A 119 14.51 -2.38 2.14
N ASN A 120 14.04 -1.29 2.74
CA ASN A 120 13.02 -0.46 2.15
C ASN A 120 13.57 0.41 1.01
N SER A 121 12.72 0.70 0.04
CA SER A 121 13.12 1.44 -1.16
C SER A 121 11.96 2.23 -1.77
N ILE A 122 12.30 3.28 -2.51
CA ILE A 122 11.38 3.94 -3.43
C ILE A 122 11.45 3.21 -4.76
N ARG A 123 10.30 2.92 -5.32
CA ARG A 123 10.14 2.09 -6.52
C ARG A 123 9.13 2.70 -7.49
N LEU A 124 9.34 2.41 -8.76
CA LEU A 124 8.44 2.79 -9.84
C LEU A 124 7.82 1.54 -10.47
N LEU A 125 6.51 1.37 -10.29
CA LEU A 125 5.74 0.38 -11.02
C LEU A 125 5.38 0.95 -12.38
N MET A 126 5.69 0.22 -13.45
CA MET A 126 5.36 0.61 -14.82
C MET A 126 4.81 -0.56 -15.63
N TYR A 127 3.92 -0.26 -16.57
CA TYR A 127 3.45 -1.21 -17.58
C TYR A 127 4.33 -1.11 -18.82
N GLU A 128 5.10 -2.15 -19.10
CA GLU A 128 6.02 -2.22 -20.22
C GLU A 128 5.93 -3.58 -20.91
N ASN A 129 5.86 -3.58 -22.23
CA ASN A 129 5.86 -4.80 -23.06
C ASN A 129 4.81 -5.84 -22.63
N GLY A 130 3.60 -5.38 -22.27
CA GLY A 130 2.49 -6.26 -21.90
C GLY A 130 2.50 -6.75 -20.45
N THR A 131 3.41 -6.27 -19.60
CA THR A 131 3.51 -6.67 -18.19
C THR A 131 3.86 -5.52 -17.27
N TYR A 132 3.47 -5.64 -16.00
CA TYR A 132 3.89 -4.71 -14.95
C TYR A 132 5.26 -5.12 -14.39
N LYS A 133 6.11 -4.11 -14.17
CA LYS A 133 7.44 -4.28 -13.55
C LYS A 133 7.66 -3.23 -12.48
N SER A 134 8.22 -3.65 -11.36
CA SER A 134 8.66 -2.75 -10.28
C SER A 134 10.16 -2.50 -10.39
N LYS A 135 10.51 -1.25 -10.71
CA LYS A 135 11.90 -0.79 -10.83
C LYS A 135 12.33 -0.13 -9.51
N HIS A 136 13.45 -0.56 -8.96
CA HIS A 136 14.11 0.10 -7.84
C HIS A 136 14.67 1.47 -8.27
N LEU A 137 14.46 2.49 -7.45
CA LEU A 137 15.01 3.83 -7.67
C LEU A 137 16.10 4.17 -6.66
N CYS A 138 15.80 4.05 -5.37
CA CYS A 138 16.77 4.25 -4.28
C CYS A 138 16.29 3.58 -3.00
N ASP A 139 17.25 3.29 -2.11
CA ASP A 139 16.98 2.79 -0.77
C ASP A 139 16.49 3.90 0.16
N ILE A 140 15.68 3.54 1.16
CA ILE A 140 15.24 4.41 2.25
C ILE A 140 15.45 3.72 3.59
N ASN A 141 15.73 4.51 4.62
CA ASN A 141 16.14 4.02 5.93
C ASN A 141 14.99 3.65 6.86
N GLY A 142 13.93 3.04 6.37
CA GLY A 142 12.82 2.55 7.20
C GLY A 142 11.53 2.41 6.42
N SER A 143 10.56 1.80 7.06
CA SER A 143 9.19 1.63 6.55
C SER A 143 8.56 2.98 6.21
N CYS A 144 7.93 3.08 5.05
CA CYS A 144 7.24 4.29 4.62
C CYS A 144 5.73 4.14 4.75
N ILE A 145 5.16 4.80 5.76
CA ILE A 145 3.73 4.70 6.09
C ILE A 145 2.94 5.91 5.57
N TYR A 146 3.58 7.08 5.50
CA TYR A 146 2.93 8.32 5.08
C TYR A 146 3.70 9.01 3.97
N GLY A 147 2.97 9.78 3.15
CA GLY A 147 3.55 10.59 2.12
C GLY A 147 2.58 11.63 1.61
N THR A 148 3.12 12.63 0.90
CA THR A 148 2.35 13.67 0.24
C THR A 148 3.08 14.15 -1.00
N SER A 149 2.40 14.92 -1.85
CA SER A 149 3.00 15.54 -3.01
C SER A 149 2.60 17.01 -3.12
N ILE A 150 3.51 17.83 -3.65
CA ILE A 150 3.27 19.25 -3.98
C ILE A 150 3.81 19.47 -5.38
N GLY A 151 2.91 19.66 -6.34
CA GLY A 151 3.30 19.67 -7.76
C GLY A 151 3.98 18.35 -8.15
N ASP A 152 5.17 18.44 -8.72
CA ASP A 152 5.97 17.28 -9.15
C ASP A 152 6.96 16.79 -8.09
N THR A 153 6.84 17.27 -6.86
CA THR A 153 7.70 16.86 -5.74
C THR A 153 6.95 15.93 -4.81
N TYR A 154 7.56 14.77 -4.52
CA TYR A 154 6.99 13.71 -3.70
C TYR A 154 7.75 13.58 -2.40
N PHE A 155 7.02 13.50 -1.29
CA PHE A 155 7.57 13.36 0.06
C PHE A 155 7.17 12.00 0.63
N PHE A 156 8.13 11.26 1.13
CA PHE A 156 7.96 9.98 1.79
C PHE A 156 8.44 10.09 3.24
N ALA A 157 7.57 9.80 4.19
CA ALA A 157 7.89 9.82 5.60
C ALA A 157 8.19 8.39 6.07
N THR A 158 9.42 8.17 6.52
CA THR A 158 9.84 6.87 7.05
C THR A 158 9.64 6.81 8.56
N SER A 159 9.31 5.62 9.06
CA SER A 159 9.25 5.31 10.49
C SER A 159 10.27 4.25 10.84
N VAL A 160 10.73 4.26 12.09
CA VAL A 160 11.48 3.13 12.63
C VAL A 160 10.49 2.23 13.35
N GLU A 161 10.22 1.07 12.79
CA GLU A 161 9.48 0.02 13.48
C GLU A 161 10.46 -0.79 14.32
N GLY A 162 10.24 -0.80 15.64
CA GLY A 162 11.01 -1.66 16.51
C GLY A 162 10.59 -3.11 16.34
N ILE A 163 11.55 -4.02 16.30
CA ILE A 163 11.26 -5.44 16.44
C ILE A 163 10.66 -5.64 17.83
N GLY A 164 9.50 -6.29 17.92
CA GLY A 164 8.72 -6.48 19.15
C GLY A 164 9.40 -7.35 20.25
N ILE A 165 10.73 -7.38 20.32
CA ILE A 165 11.53 -8.17 21.27
C ILE A 165 12.38 -7.26 22.15
N TYR A 166 11.82 -6.12 22.56
CA TYR A 166 12.52 -5.29 23.54
C TYR A 166 12.34 -5.87 24.93
N LYS A 167 13.44 -6.22 25.57
CA LYS A 167 13.45 -6.72 26.95
C LYS A 167 13.09 -5.64 27.98
N ASN A 168 13.20 -4.33 27.61
CA ASN A 168 12.83 -3.18 28.43
C ASN A 168 12.79 -1.89 27.60
N CYS A 169 12.27 -0.81 28.20
CA CYS A 169 12.14 0.49 27.53
C CYS A 169 13.50 1.14 27.14
N TRP A 170 14.58 0.81 27.81
CA TRP A 170 15.91 1.30 27.46
C TRP A 170 16.43 0.71 26.16
N GLN A 171 16.20 -0.57 25.93
CA GLN A 171 16.55 -1.22 24.67
C GLN A 171 15.83 -0.55 23.49
N PHE A 172 14.55 -0.27 23.68
CA PHE A 172 13.73 0.44 22.69
C PHE A 172 14.25 1.85 22.39
N LEU A 173 14.64 2.62 23.43
CA LEU A 173 15.20 3.96 23.28
C LEU A 173 16.55 3.94 22.56
N ILE A 174 17.43 3.00 22.91
CA ILE A 174 18.75 2.84 22.29
C ILE A 174 18.61 2.50 20.80
N ASP A 175 17.69 1.62 20.46
CA ASP A 175 17.44 1.24 19.08
C ASP A 175 16.93 2.42 18.24
N ARG A 176 16.01 3.19 18.76
CA ARG A 176 15.53 4.42 18.10
C ARG A 176 16.59 5.50 17.93
N THR A 177 17.53 5.62 18.83
CA THR A 177 18.61 6.63 18.76
C THR A 177 19.73 6.26 17.80
N LYS A 178 19.88 4.98 17.47
CA LYS A 178 20.90 4.50 16.53
C LYS A 178 20.53 4.72 15.06
N GLY A 179 19.33 5.23 14.80
CA GLY A 179 18.76 5.26 13.45
C GLY A 179 18.45 3.86 12.94
N PRO A 180 17.90 3.71 11.73
CA PRO A 180 17.67 2.42 11.13
C PRO A 180 19.01 1.79 10.77
N GLY A 181 19.61 1.12 11.73
CA GLY A 181 20.70 0.19 11.44
C GLY A 181 20.11 -0.94 10.61
N ILE A 182 20.81 -1.32 9.56
CA ILE A 182 20.55 -2.58 8.85
C ILE A 182 20.54 -3.65 9.94
N GLN A 183 19.36 -4.20 10.20
CA GLN A 183 19.25 -5.31 11.13
C GLN A 183 19.70 -6.54 10.36
N ASN A 184 20.96 -6.92 10.55
CA ASN A 184 21.44 -8.24 10.14
C ASN A 184 20.70 -9.26 11.01
N TYR A 185 19.80 -9.98 10.43
CA TYR A 185 19.21 -11.20 10.96
C TYR A 185 20.16 -12.37 10.74
#